data_22ae89e2348c9cdef5b3b0e1f75ed327
#
_entry.id   22ae89e2348c9cdef5b3b0e1f75ed327
#
_cell.length_a   1.000
_cell.length_b   1.000
_cell.length_c   1.000
_cell.angle_alpha   90.00
_cell.angle_beta   90.00
_cell.angle_gamma   90.00
#
_symmetry.space_group_name_H-M   'P 1'
#
loop_
_entity.id
_entity.type
_entity.pdbx_description
1 polymer ?
#
loop_
_entity_poly.entity_id
_entity_poly.type
_entity_poly.pdbx_seq_one_letter_code
_entity_poly.pdbx_strand_id
1 'polypeptide(L)'
;VMNDWANLAVEGHFYSDKPWWDYQERFAVPLSEIVGAKPTEVGVMNTLTVNLHLLMVSFYNPTPNKYKIICEEKAFPSDQYMFQSQVKFHGFDPKDAIVEIKRREGEANIRLEDVLAKIEEIGIELALVLIGGVNYYTGQVFDMKTITAAGQKQGAYVGWDLAHAAGNIKLELHDWNIDFAA
;
A
#
# COMPACT_ATOMS: atom_id res chain seq x y z
N VAL A 1 -4.37 -30.18 -0.27
CA VAL A 1 -2.94 -29.81 -0.16
C VAL A 1 -2.16 -30.82 0.67
N MET A 2 -2.50 -31.07 1.97
CA MET A 2 -1.72 -32.02 2.81
C MET A 2 -1.70 -33.44 2.26
N ASN A 3 -2.83 -33.93 1.74
CA ASN A 3 -2.88 -35.25 1.11
C ASN A 3 -2.07 -35.28 -0.18
N ASP A 4 -2.12 -34.25 -0.98
CA ASP A 4 -1.32 -34.15 -2.21
C ASP A 4 0.17 -34.10 -1.88
N TRP A 5 0.55 -33.32 -0.85
CA TRP A 5 1.93 -33.30 -0.37
C TRP A 5 2.42 -34.68 0.06
N ALA A 6 1.60 -35.41 0.82
CA ALA A 6 1.95 -36.75 1.31
C ALA A 6 2.04 -37.82 0.20
N ASN A 7 1.18 -37.72 -0.82
CA ASN A 7 1.06 -38.73 -1.87
C ASN A 7 1.82 -38.41 -3.15
N LEU A 8 1.96 -37.13 -3.48
CA LEU A 8 2.53 -36.65 -4.75
C LEU A 8 3.91 -36.02 -4.58
N ALA A 9 4.25 -35.53 -3.37
CA ALA A 9 5.48 -34.79 -3.12
C ALA A 9 5.67 -33.66 -4.17
N VAL A 10 6.80 -33.60 -4.86
CA VAL A 10 7.07 -32.59 -5.91
C VAL A 10 6.09 -32.63 -7.07
N GLU A 11 5.51 -33.77 -7.36
CA GLU A 11 4.52 -33.94 -8.45
C GLU A 11 3.21 -33.18 -8.16
N GLY A 12 2.93 -32.83 -6.90
CA GLY A 12 1.79 -31.99 -6.51
C GLY A 12 1.79 -30.61 -7.16
N HIS A 13 2.94 -30.14 -7.66
CA HIS A 13 3.01 -28.92 -8.43
C HIS A 13 2.26 -28.99 -9.75
N PHE A 14 2.11 -30.20 -10.35
CA PHE A 14 1.60 -30.38 -11.71
C PHE A 14 0.41 -31.32 -11.80
N TYR A 15 0.35 -32.37 -10.99
CA TYR A 15 -0.56 -33.51 -11.19
C TYR A 15 -1.67 -33.65 -10.13
N SER A 16 -1.81 -32.70 -9.21
CA SER A 16 -2.97 -32.68 -8.30
C SER A 16 -4.22 -32.12 -8.99
N ASP A 17 -5.39 -32.38 -8.42
CA ASP A 17 -6.66 -31.75 -8.87
C ASP A 17 -6.59 -30.20 -8.81
N LYS A 18 -5.73 -29.71 -7.94
CA LYS A 18 -5.45 -28.29 -7.75
C LYS A 18 -3.95 -28.09 -7.74
N PRO A 19 -3.28 -28.04 -8.89
CA PRO A 19 -1.84 -27.90 -8.99
C PRO A 19 -1.32 -26.70 -8.19
N TRP A 20 -0.14 -26.83 -7.59
CA TRP A 20 0.42 -25.77 -6.76
C TRP A 20 1.15 -24.71 -7.59
N TRP A 21 1.51 -25.01 -8.83
CA TRP A 21 2.24 -24.12 -9.72
C TRP A 21 1.49 -22.81 -9.98
N ASP A 22 0.19 -22.91 -10.22
CA ASP A 22 -0.70 -21.79 -10.54
C ASP A 22 -1.71 -21.50 -9.43
N TYR A 23 -1.45 -22.00 -8.22
CA TYR A 23 -2.43 -21.98 -7.13
C TYR A 23 -2.88 -20.55 -6.78
N GLN A 24 -1.97 -19.58 -6.79
CA GLN A 24 -2.24 -18.17 -6.50
C GLN A 24 -3.17 -17.52 -7.54
N GLU A 25 -3.13 -17.97 -8.79
CA GLU A 25 -3.95 -17.39 -9.88
C GLU A 25 -5.45 -17.60 -9.62
N ARG A 26 -5.80 -18.65 -8.88
CA ARG A 26 -7.19 -18.98 -8.52
C ARG A 26 -7.84 -17.93 -7.63
N PHE A 27 -7.04 -17.14 -6.94
CA PHE A 27 -7.51 -16.08 -6.06
C PHE A 27 -7.62 -14.72 -6.76
N ALA A 28 -7.06 -14.56 -7.96
CA ALA A 28 -7.05 -13.28 -8.65
C ALA A 28 -8.46 -12.75 -8.91
N VAL A 29 -9.37 -13.59 -9.41
CA VAL A 29 -10.77 -13.18 -9.68
C VAL A 29 -11.51 -12.79 -8.40
N PRO A 30 -11.63 -13.67 -7.37
CA PRO A 30 -12.39 -13.29 -6.17
C PRO A 30 -11.78 -12.12 -5.41
N LEU A 31 -10.45 -11.97 -5.40
CA LEU A 31 -9.82 -10.82 -4.77
C LEU A 31 -10.02 -9.53 -5.57
N SER A 32 -9.99 -9.60 -6.89
CA SER A 32 -10.26 -8.42 -7.72
C SER A 32 -11.65 -7.84 -7.48
N GLU A 33 -12.65 -8.69 -7.23
CA GLU A 33 -14.00 -8.27 -6.86
C GLU A 33 -14.04 -7.57 -5.48
N ILE A 34 -13.25 -8.08 -4.52
CA ILE A 34 -13.18 -7.50 -3.16
C ILE A 34 -12.51 -6.12 -3.17
N VAL A 35 -11.45 -5.95 -3.97
CA VAL A 35 -10.67 -4.71 -3.97
C VAL A 35 -11.05 -3.76 -5.11
N GLY A 36 -12.00 -4.12 -5.96
CA GLY A 36 -12.42 -3.30 -7.09
C GLY A 36 -11.28 -3.07 -8.11
N ALA A 37 -10.59 -4.14 -8.47
CA ALA A 37 -9.50 -4.15 -9.45
C ALA A 37 -9.80 -5.15 -10.58
N LYS A 38 -8.96 -5.17 -11.63
CA LYS A 38 -9.02 -6.23 -12.64
C LYS A 38 -8.26 -7.47 -12.14
N PRO A 39 -8.65 -8.70 -12.54
CA PRO A 39 -7.91 -9.90 -12.15
C PRO A 39 -6.41 -9.87 -12.51
N THR A 40 -6.05 -9.18 -13.59
CA THR A 40 -4.66 -8.99 -14.03
C THR A 40 -3.87 -7.98 -13.20
N GLU A 41 -4.53 -7.25 -12.32
CA GLU A 41 -3.92 -6.24 -11.44
C GLU A 41 -3.73 -6.78 -10.01
N VAL A 42 -4.15 -8.01 -9.73
CA VAL A 42 -4.12 -8.61 -8.39
C VAL A 42 -3.16 -9.79 -8.34
N GLY A 43 -2.23 -9.76 -7.41
CA GLY A 43 -1.32 -10.86 -7.11
C GLY A 43 -1.43 -11.30 -5.66
N VAL A 44 -1.49 -12.61 -5.43
CA VAL A 44 -1.51 -13.20 -4.07
C VAL A 44 -0.13 -13.71 -3.74
N MET A 45 0.55 -13.04 -2.84
CA MET A 45 1.91 -13.41 -2.45
C MET A 45 2.25 -12.90 -1.05
N ASN A 46 3.21 -13.51 -0.42
CA ASN A 46 3.89 -13.06 0.80
C ASN A 46 2.97 -12.60 1.95
N THR A 47 3.54 -11.83 2.86
CA THR A 47 2.85 -11.09 3.93
C THR A 47 2.80 -9.61 3.59
N LEU A 48 1.90 -8.86 4.22
CA LEU A 48 1.76 -7.41 4.05
C LEU A 48 3.11 -6.68 4.11
N THR A 49 3.88 -6.87 5.19
CA THR A 49 5.16 -6.18 5.37
C THR A 49 6.16 -6.48 4.25
N VAL A 50 6.26 -7.74 3.82
CA VAL A 50 7.14 -8.12 2.69
C VAL A 50 6.65 -7.47 1.40
N ASN A 51 5.34 -7.50 1.13
CA ASN A 51 4.76 -6.88 -0.06
C ASN A 51 5.01 -5.37 -0.09
N LEU A 52 4.79 -4.66 1.03
CA LEU A 52 5.08 -3.22 1.11
C LEU A 52 6.56 -2.91 0.85
N HIS A 53 7.49 -3.70 1.40
CA HIS A 53 8.91 -3.52 1.08
C HIS A 53 9.23 -3.72 -0.40
N LEU A 54 8.65 -4.74 -1.06
CA LEU A 54 8.84 -4.99 -2.49
C LEU A 54 8.23 -3.87 -3.35
N LEU A 55 7.05 -3.37 -2.95
CA LEU A 55 6.40 -2.25 -3.61
C LEU A 55 7.21 -0.96 -3.43
N MET A 56 7.79 -0.73 -2.25
CA MET A 56 8.71 0.40 -2.06
C MET A 56 9.94 0.33 -2.99
N VAL A 57 10.53 -0.85 -3.19
CA VAL A 57 11.64 -1.02 -4.15
C VAL A 57 11.21 -0.65 -5.58
N SER A 58 9.94 -0.91 -5.94
CA SER A 58 9.41 -0.64 -7.26
C SER A 58 9.00 0.83 -7.46
N PHE A 59 8.36 1.44 -6.47
CA PHE A 59 7.68 2.73 -6.60
C PHE A 59 8.39 3.89 -5.90
N TYR A 60 9.17 3.64 -4.84
CA TYR A 60 9.96 4.68 -4.19
C TYR A 60 11.35 4.78 -4.79
N ASN A 61 11.46 5.57 -5.85
CA ASN A 61 12.71 5.85 -6.55
C ASN A 61 13.13 7.31 -6.35
N PRO A 62 13.69 7.66 -5.17
CA PRO A 62 13.95 9.05 -4.81
C PRO A 62 15.11 9.63 -5.59
N THR A 63 15.04 10.95 -5.81
CA THR A 63 16.12 11.77 -6.34
C THR A 63 16.47 12.88 -5.34
N PRO A 64 17.60 13.61 -5.49
CA PRO A 64 17.93 14.72 -4.57
C PRO A 64 16.84 15.77 -4.41
N ASN A 65 15.96 15.94 -5.41
CA ASN A 65 14.91 16.94 -5.42
C ASN A 65 13.50 16.37 -5.25
N LYS A 66 13.35 15.04 -5.14
CA LYS A 66 12.07 14.35 -5.05
C LYS A 66 12.22 13.07 -4.24
N TYR A 67 12.07 13.16 -2.93
CA TYR A 67 12.37 12.05 -2.02
C TYR A 67 11.43 11.96 -0.81
N LYS A 68 10.52 12.91 -0.65
CA LYS A 68 9.62 12.94 0.50
C LYS A 68 8.51 11.91 0.38
N ILE A 69 8.18 11.32 1.52
CA ILE A 69 7.08 10.37 1.69
C ILE A 69 6.05 10.99 2.62
N ILE A 70 4.78 10.99 2.24
CA ILE A 70 3.67 11.31 3.12
C ILE A 70 3.09 10.01 3.68
N CYS A 71 2.89 9.98 5.00
CA CYS A 71 2.11 8.95 5.71
C CYS A 71 1.24 9.60 6.78
N GLU A 72 0.32 8.84 7.35
CA GLU A 72 -0.46 9.30 8.50
C GLU A 72 0.36 9.26 9.79
N GLU A 73 0.02 10.14 10.73
CA GLU A 73 0.59 10.14 12.09
C GLU A 73 0.40 8.78 12.75
N LYS A 74 1.47 8.23 13.28
CA LYS A 74 1.46 6.92 13.94
C LYS A 74 0.92 5.82 13.02
N ALA A 75 1.35 5.78 11.77
CA ALA A 75 1.14 4.65 10.88
C ALA A 75 1.48 3.33 11.59
N PHE A 76 0.96 2.21 11.13
CA PHE A 76 1.23 0.93 11.77
C PHE A 76 2.75 0.71 11.94
N PRO A 77 3.22 0.13 13.06
CA PRO A 77 4.67 0.04 13.34
C PRO A 77 5.52 -0.59 12.26
N SER A 78 5.03 -1.63 11.57
CA SER A 78 5.77 -2.23 10.45
C SER A 78 6.00 -1.27 9.31
N ASP A 79 5.03 -0.39 9.02
CA ASP A 79 5.11 0.59 7.94
C ASP A 79 6.10 1.70 8.30
N GLN A 80 6.07 2.16 9.56
CA GLN A 80 7.06 3.13 10.05
C GLN A 80 8.50 2.58 9.92
N TYR A 81 8.73 1.32 10.27
CA TYR A 81 10.05 0.68 10.10
C TYR A 81 10.41 0.53 8.63
N MET A 82 9.44 0.19 7.78
CA MET A 82 9.64 0.10 6.34
C MET A 82 10.06 1.47 5.76
N PHE A 83 9.31 2.55 6.04
CA PHE A 83 9.66 3.90 5.59
C PHE A 83 11.08 4.28 6.01
N GLN A 84 11.40 4.12 7.30
CA GLN A 84 12.71 4.47 7.82
C GLN A 84 13.84 3.68 7.14
N SER A 85 13.64 2.37 6.91
CA SER A 85 14.65 1.53 6.30
C SER A 85 14.87 1.88 4.83
N GLN A 86 13.80 2.11 4.08
CA GLN A 86 13.88 2.48 2.66
C GLN A 86 14.50 3.85 2.46
N VAL A 87 14.10 4.84 3.25
CA VAL A 87 14.69 6.18 3.21
C VAL A 87 16.19 6.15 3.50
N LYS A 88 16.61 5.43 4.54
CA LYS A 88 18.04 5.26 4.87
C LYS A 88 18.80 4.49 3.80
N PHE A 89 18.21 3.46 3.21
CA PHE A 89 18.81 2.69 2.12
C PHE A 89 19.17 3.60 0.94
N HIS A 90 18.32 4.57 0.64
CA HIS A 90 18.55 5.57 -0.41
C HIS A 90 19.43 6.76 0.03
N GLY A 91 19.94 6.77 1.26
CA GLY A 91 20.87 7.80 1.77
C GLY A 91 20.22 9.09 2.25
N PHE A 92 18.90 9.11 2.49
CA PHE A 92 18.20 10.27 3.03
C PHE A 92 18.00 10.17 4.56
N ASP A 93 17.82 11.33 5.22
CA ASP A 93 17.45 11.38 6.63
C ASP A 93 15.95 11.14 6.79
N PRO A 94 15.52 10.10 7.54
CA PRO A 94 14.10 9.86 7.81
C PRO A 94 13.37 11.03 8.45
N LYS A 95 14.04 11.87 9.23
CA LYS A 95 13.43 13.04 9.87
C LYS A 95 13.03 14.13 8.88
N ASP A 96 13.71 14.20 7.75
CA ASP A 96 13.41 15.13 6.68
C ASP A 96 12.50 14.50 5.61
N ALA A 97 12.79 13.25 5.26
CA ALA A 97 12.11 12.58 4.15
C ALA A 97 10.70 12.06 4.50
N ILE A 98 10.45 11.67 5.77
CA ILE A 98 9.14 11.15 6.19
C ILE A 98 8.31 12.26 6.80
N VAL A 99 7.21 12.61 6.15
CA VAL A 99 6.27 13.65 6.56
C VAL A 99 5.00 13.01 7.06
N GLU A 100 4.83 13.04 8.39
CA GLU A 100 3.61 12.56 9.03
C GLU A 100 2.53 13.64 9.03
N ILE A 101 1.33 13.30 8.52
CA ILE A 101 0.16 14.17 8.64
C ILE A 101 -0.48 13.93 10.01
N LYS A 102 -0.56 14.98 10.80
CA LYS A 102 -1.06 14.92 12.18
C LYS A 102 -2.51 15.31 12.28
N ARG A 103 -3.19 14.73 13.25
CA ARG A 103 -4.51 15.20 13.69
C ARG A 103 -4.38 16.58 14.31
N ARG A 104 -5.41 17.40 14.16
CA ARG A 104 -5.49 18.66 14.90
C ARG A 104 -5.67 18.40 16.40
N GLU A 105 -5.27 19.33 17.21
CA GLU A 105 -5.43 19.23 18.67
C GLU A 105 -6.91 19.02 19.05
N GLY A 106 -7.18 18.03 19.89
CA GLY A 106 -8.54 17.66 20.30
C GLY A 106 -9.32 16.80 19.29
N GLU A 107 -8.77 16.50 18.11
CA GLU A 107 -9.44 15.67 17.10
C GLU A 107 -8.96 14.22 17.11
N ALA A 108 -9.87 13.31 16.85
CA ALA A 108 -9.57 11.88 16.75
C ALA A 108 -9.06 11.48 15.35
N ASN A 109 -9.49 12.20 14.32
CA ASN A 109 -9.25 11.89 12.93
C ASN A 109 -8.39 12.95 12.24
N ILE A 110 -7.69 12.54 11.18
CA ILE A 110 -6.97 13.43 10.27
C ILE A 110 -7.99 13.99 9.27
N ARG A 111 -8.02 15.29 9.07
CA ARG A 111 -8.92 15.92 8.11
C ARG A 111 -8.40 15.76 6.68
N LEU A 112 -9.29 15.52 5.74
CA LEU A 112 -8.93 15.42 4.32
C LEU A 112 -8.24 16.69 3.82
N GLU A 113 -8.75 17.85 4.21
CA GLU A 113 -8.14 19.13 3.81
C GLU A 113 -6.68 19.28 4.26
N ASP A 114 -6.32 18.74 5.42
CA ASP A 114 -4.94 18.78 5.92
C ASP A 114 -4.01 17.85 5.11
N VAL A 115 -4.54 16.68 4.68
CA VAL A 115 -3.82 15.79 3.77
C VAL A 115 -3.55 16.48 2.44
N LEU A 116 -4.58 17.06 1.84
CA LEU A 116 -4.48 17.74 0.54
C LEU A 116 -3.56 18.94 0.59
N ALA A 117 -3.68 19.76 1.64
CA ALA A 117 -2.81 20.93 1.85
C ALA A 117 -1.33 20.51 1.99
N LYS A 118 -1.05 19.40 2.71
CA LYS A 118 0.32 18.91 2.88
C LYS A 118 0.89 18.35 1.57
N ILE A 119 0.10 17.67 0.76
CA ILE A 119 0.49 17.22 -0.58
C ILE A 119 0.88 18.41 -1.46
N GLU A 120 0.07 19.47 -1.45
CA GLU A 120 0.34 20.69 -2.22
C GLU A 120 1.56 21.45 -1.69
N GLU A 121 1.73 21.56 -0.37
CA GLU A 121 2.87 22.21 0.28
C GLU A 121 4.21 21.57 -0.10
N ILE A 122 4.30 20.25 -0.10
CA ILE A 122 5.51 19.51 -0.48
C ILE A 122 5.75 19.60 -1.99
N GLY A 123 4.69 19.56 -2.77
CA GLY A 123 4.76 19.75 -4.22
C GLY A 123 5.72 18.79 -4.91
N ILE A 124 6.66 19.32 -5.68
CA ILE A 124 7.57 18.54 -6.52
C ILE A 124 8.56 17.65 -5.75
N GLU A 125 8.78 17.91 -4.47
CA GLU A 125 9.65 17.08 -3.61
C GLU A 125 8.96 15.75 -3.20
N LEU A 126 7.64 15.64 -3.39
CA LEU A 126 6.86 14.47 -3.03
C LEU A 126 7.14 13.31 -3.98
N ALA A 127 7.75 12.25 -3.46
CA ALA A 127 8.01 11.02 -4.21
C ALA A 127 6.89 9.99 -4.04
N LEU A 128 6.33 9.90 -2.84
CA LEU A 128 5.37 8.86 -2.48
C LEU A 128 4.35 9.36 -1.46
N VAL A 129 3.10 8.95 -1.64
CA VAL A 129 2.07 8.94 -0.59
C VAL A 129 1.76 7.48 -0.27
N LEU A 130 1.89 7.07 0.99
CA LEU A 130 1.51 5.73 1.43
C LEU A 130 0.85 5.81 2.80
N ILE A 131 -0.43 5.52 2.84
CA ILE A 131 -1.32 5.70 4.00
C ILE A 131 -2.16 4.43 4.16
N GLY A 132 -2.53 4.08 5.38
CA GLY A 132 -3.51 3.02 5.63
C GLY A 132 -4.91 3.42 5.12
N GLY A 133 -5.55 2.60 4.29
CA GLY A 133 -6.90 2.88 3.78
C GLY A 133 -7.94 3.03 4.89
N VAL A 134 -7.76 2.26 5.95
CA VAL A 134 -8.47 2.39 7.23
C VAL A 134 -7.44 2.44 8.35
N ASN A 135 -7.45 3.50 9.16
CA ASN A 135 -6.51 3.62 10.26
C ASN A 135 -6.77 2.54 11.31
N TYR A 136 -5.76 1.77 11.67
CA TYR A 136 -5.87 0.62 12.55
C TYR A 136 -6.30 0.95 13.99
N TYR A 137 -6.06 2.19 14.44
CA TYR A 137 -6.33 2.62 15.81
C TYR A 137 -7.68 3.34 15.95
N THR A 138 -7.98 4.24 15.01
CA THR A 138 -9.20 5.07 15.08
C THR A 138 -10.36 4.51 14.26
N GLY A 139 -10.10 3.60 13.31
CA GLY A 139 -11.09 3.14 12.35
C GLY A 139 -11.44 4.18 11.28
N GLN A 140 -10.68 5.29 11.21
CA GLN A 140 -10.91 6.30 10.17
C GLN A 140 -10.71 5.71 8.78
N VAL A 141 -11.69 5.88 7.90
CA VAL A 141 -11.59 5.63 6.46
C VAL A 141 -11.06 6.89 5.80
N PHE A 142 -10.00 6.77 5.01
CA PHE A 142 -9.47 7.89 4.21
C PHE A 142 -10.16 7.94 2.83
N ASP A 143 -10.31 9.13 2.28
CA ASP A 143 -10.78 9.34 0.89
C ASP A 143 -9.64 8.99 -0.09
N MET A 144 -9.50 7.68 -0.36
CA MET A 144 -8.41 7.15 -1.19
C MET A 144 -8.43 7.74 -2.60
N LYS A 145 -9.59 7.90 -3.19
CA LYS A 145 -9.73 8.47 -4.55
C LYS A 145 -9.19 9.88 -4.64
N THR A 146 -9.63 10.76 -3.73
CA THR A 146 -9.23 12.18 -3.74
C THR A 146 -7.76 12.36 -3.42
N ILE A 147 -7.25 11.63 -2.42
CA ILE A 147 -5.83 11.67 -2.02
C ILE A 147 -4.93 11.15 -3.14
N THR A 148 -5.33 10.05 -3.80
CA THR A 148 -4.58 9.49 -4.93
C THR A 148 -4.45 10.50 -6.05
N ALA A 149 -5.57 11.12 -6.48
CA ALA A 149 -5.54 12.12 -7.52
C ALA A 149 -4.66 13.34 -7.16
N ALA A 150 -4.69 13.76 -5.89
CA ALA A 150 -3.87 14.89 -5.42
C ALA A 150 -2.36 14.55 -5.44
N GLY A 151 -1.95 13.38 -4.96
CA GLY A 151 -0.56 12.94 -4.99
C GLY A 151 -0.03 12.79 -6.42
N GLN A 152 -0.79 12.14 -7.29
CA GLN A 152 -0.44 11.97 -8.70
C GLN A 152 -0.33 13.30 -9.45
N LYS A 153 -1.14 14.31 -9.10
CA LYS A 153 -1.03 15.67 -9.65
C LYS A 153 0.33 16.31 -9.36
N GLN A 154 0.99 15.96 -8.24
CA GLN A 154 2.36 16.39 -7.92
C GLN A 154 3.41 15.48 -8.57
N GLY A 155 2.98 14.47 -9.33
CA GLY A 155 3.85 13.47 -9.95
C GLY A 155 4.36 12.42 -8.98
N ALA A 156 3.81 12.30 -7.77
CA ALA A 156 4.13 11.26 -6.81
C ALA A 156 3.41 9.96 -7.16
N TYR A 157 3.98 8.82 -6.79
CA TYR A 157 3.23 7.58 -6.69
C TYR A 157 2.36 7.58 -5.44
N VAL A 158 1.20 6.92 -5.51
CA VAL A 158 0.28 6.80 -4.38
C VAL A 158 -0.06 5.36 -4.13
N GLY A 159 0.32 4.86 -2.95
CA GLY A 159 0.04 3.51 -2.49
C GLY A 159 -0.84 3.48 -1.24
N TRP A 160 -1.43 2.33 -0.98
CA TRP A 160 -2.32 2.12 0.16
C TRP A 160 -2.02 0.82 0.90
N ASP A 161 -1.91 0.89 2.22
CA ASP A 161 -2.01 -0.28 3.08
C ASP A 161 -3.49 -0.62 3.29
N LEU A 162 -3.91 -1.78 2.81
CA LEU A 162 -5.29 -2.23 2.85
C LEU A 162 -5.58 -3.24 3.97
N ALA A 163 -4.66 -3.48 4.88
CA ALA A 163 -4.79 -4.50 5.93
C ALA A 163 -6.12 -4.40 6.69
N HIS A 164 -6.60 -3.20 6.94
CA HIS A 164 -7.88 -2.95 7.61
C HIS A 164 -9.00 -2.52 6.66
N ALA A 165 -8.71 -2.35 5.37
CA ALA A 165 -9.68 -1.87 4.38
C ALA A 165 -10.26 -3.02 3.53
N ALA A 166 -9.41 -3.95 3.06
CA ALA A 166 -9.83 -5.05 2.20
C ALA A 166 -10.86 -5.95 2.91
N GLY A 167 -12.03 -6.12 2.27
CA GLY A 167 -13.14 -6.88 2.82
C GLY A 167 -13.96 -6.18 3.92
N ASN A 168 -13.53 -5.01 4.42
CA ASN A 168 -14.24 -4.26 5.45
C ASN A 168 -14.98 -3.03 4.90
N ILE A 169 -14.47 -2.44 3.83
CA ILE A 169 -15.11 -1.31 3.13
C ILE A 169 -15.15 -1.58 1.63
N LYS A 170 -16.01 -0.87 0.93
CA LYS A 170 -16.03 -0.92 -0.54
C LYS A 170 -14.77 -0.27 -1.09
N LEU A 171 -14.07 -1.00 -1.94
CA LEU A 171 -12.89 -0.54 -2.66
C LEU A 171 -13.16 -0.53 -4.17
N GLU A 172 -12.56 0.41 -4.87
CA GLU A 172 -12.64 0.57 -6.33
C GLU A 172 -11.25 0.99 -6.85
N LEU A 173 -10.22 0.17 -6.53
CA LEU A 173 -8.82 0.54 -6.74
C LEU A 173 -8.51 0.87 -8.21
N HIS A 174 -9.09 0.12 -9.16
CA HIS A 174 -8.92 0.39 -10.58
C HIS A 174 -9.52 1.75 -10.98
N ASP A 175 -10.77 2.01 -10.58
CA ASP A 175 -11.48 3.24 -10.94
C ASP A 175 -10.92 4.47 -10.22
N TRP A 176 -10.28 4.27 -9.08
CA TRP A 176 -9.57 5.33 -8.34
C TRP A 176 -8.16 5.56 -8.87
N ASN A 177 -7.71 4.76 -9.87
CA ASN A 177 -6.40 4.86 -10.49
C ASN A 177 -5.24 4.78 -9.48
N ILE A 178 -5.35 3.89 -8.50
CA ILE A 178 -4.32 3.66 -7.48
C ILE A 178 -3.07 3.09 -8.15
N ASP A 179 -1.88 3.58 -7.79
CA ASP A 179 -0.63 3.07 -8.38
C ASP A 179 -0.28 1.68 -7.83
N PHE A 180 -0.47 1.47 -6.52
CA PHE A 180 -0.30 0.16 -5.88
C PHE A 180 -1.02 0.08 -4.53
N ALA A 181 -1.26 -1.15 -4.05
CA ALA A 181 -1.79 -1.40 -2.72
C ALA A 181 -1.33 -2.79 -2.20
N ALA A 182 -1.34 -2.99 -0.89
CA ALA A 182 -1.03 -4.27 -0.23
C ALA A 182 -1.89 -4.49 1.01
#